data_b7d53031eb2b8993d35d5b41bd3db1d4
#
_entry.id   b7d53031eb2b8993d35d5b41bd3db1d4
#
_cell.length_a   1.000
_cell.length_b   1.000
_cell.length_c   1.000
_cell.angle_alpha   90.00
_cell.angle_beta   90.00
_cell.angle_gamma   90.00
#
_symmetry.space_group_name_H-M   'P 1'
#
loop_
_entity.id
_entity.type
_entity.pdbx_description
1 polymer ?
#
loop_
_entity_poly.entity_id
_entity_poly.type
_entity_poly.pdbx_seq_one_letter_code
_entity_poly.pdbx_strand_id
1 'polypeptide(L)'
;MPQRTLSGTAVLPAPPNATAPAPSSAPSPRSAPVSLEGIGDVVDAGRRSGYAHLGERRMPTLGRLVTAARGAAASLGRPTLWPSRRGRWQLVPRAARRQAGGRLRVTAVALEPNSFVSGPAPHPSRQHGMEVLYLVSGRAHLIASAADGQMRSASELSADRARVVGSAEGSGGRHHLVNTGDEVAVVVRVTA
;
A
#
# COMPACT_ATOMS: atom_id res chain seq x y z
N MET A 1 -56.79 -11.19 15.39
CA MET A 1 -56.02 -12.27 14.72
C MET A 1 -54.73 -12.46 15.51
N PRO A 2 -54.51 -13.65 16.12
CA PRO A 2 -53.54 -13.80 17.21
C PRO A 2 -52.11 -14.01 16.73
N GLN A 3 -51.20 -13.40 17.50
CA GLN A 3 -49.74 -13.58 17.43
C GLN A 3 -49.38 -14.98 17.96
N ARG A 4 -48.51 -15.68 17.25
CA ARG A 4 -47.85 -16.91 17.74
C ARG A 4 -46.38 -16.58 18.05
N THR A 5 -46.11 -16.48 19.33
CA THR A 5 -44.77 -16.59 19.92
C THR A 5 -44.37 -18.06 19.99
N LEU A 6 -43.22 -18.40 19.41
CA LEU A 6 -42.54 -19.67 19.65
C LEU A 6 -41.16 -19.38 20.25
N SER A 7 -41.12 -19.43 21.58
CA SER A 7 -39.86 -19.58 22.33
C SER A 7 -39.50 -21.05 22.36
N GLY A 8 -38.40 -21.41 21.74
CA GLY A 8 -37.78 -22.72 21.81
C GLY A 8 -36.35 -22.61 22.30
N THR A 9 -36.16 -22.70 23.62
CA THR A 9 -34.85 -22.81 24.24
C THR A 9 -34.37 -24.26 24.14
N ALA A 10 -33.45 -24.54 23.24
CA ALA A 10 -32.77 -25.83 23.16
C ALA A 10 -31.56 -25.83 24.10
N VAL A 11 -31.67 -26.57 25.18
CA VAL A 11 -30.57 -26.89 26.11
C VAL A 11 -29.71 -28.00 25.49
N LEU A 12 -28.46 -27.70 25.17
CA LEU A 12 -27.48 -28.69 24.74
C LEU A 12 -26.84 -29.36 25.98
N PRO A 13 -26.72 -30.69 26.01
CA PRO A 13 -26.03 -31.36 27.10
C PRO A 13 -24.49 -31.17 26.99
N ALA A 14 -23.86 -30.96 28.15
CA ALA A 14 -22.40 -30.85 28.28
C ALA A 14 -21.69 -32.16 27.94
N PRO A 15 -20.52 -32.13 27.27
CA PRO A 15 -19.73 -33.32 27.03
C PRO A 15 -19.02 -33.81 28.31
N PRO A 16 -18.80 -35.12 28.47
CA PRO A 16 -18.13 -35.68 29.63
C PRO A 16 -16.63 -35.30 29.66
N ASN A 17 -16.14 -35.01 30.84
CA ASN A 17 -14.74 -34.74 31.14
C ASN A 17 -13.83 -35.92 30.68
N ALA A 18 -13.08 -35.68 29.62
CA ALA A 18 -11.94 -36.55 29.26
C ALA A 18 -10.72 -36.05 30.04
N THR A 19 -10.30 -36.84 31.00
CA THR A 19 -9.07 -36.72 31.75
C THR A 19 -7.89 -36.85 30.78
N ALA A 20 -7.21 -35.73 30.47
CA ALA A 20 -6.01 -35.76 29.67
C ALA A 20 -4.81 -36.30 30.46
N PRO A 21 -3.99 -37.21 29.91
CA PRO A 21 -2.75 -37.64 30.56
C PRO A 21 -1.75 -36.48 30.57
N ALA A 22 -1.02 -36.35 31.68
CA ALA A 22 0.00 -35.36 31.90
C ALA A 22 1.07 -35.38 30.80
N PRO A 23 1.52 -34.21 30.27
CA PRO A 23 2.61 -34.19 29.32
C PRO A 23 3.93 -34.62 30.02
N SER A 24 4.51 -35.67 29.52
CA SER A 24 5.87 -36.10 29.85
C SER A 24 6.84 -35.00 29.48
N SER A 25 7.58 -34.48 30.47
CA SER A 25 8.60 -33.45 30.28
C SER A 25 9.74 -33.99 29.43
N ALA A 26 9.71 -33.77 28.13
CA ALA A 26 10.85 -33.96 27.26
C ALA A 26 11.93 -32.91 27.63
N PRO A 27 13.22 -33.31 27.77
CA PRO A 27 14.29 -32.38 28.04
C PRO A 27 14.39 -31.37 26.86
N SER A 28 14.28 -30.09 27.14
CA SER A 28 14.51 -29.02 26.18
C SER A 28 15.88 -29.20 25.52
N PRO A 29 15.98 -29.17 24.20
CA PRO A 29 17.26 -29.14 23.52
C PRO A 29 18.02 -27.91 23.99
N ARG A 30 19.13 -28.07 24.70
CA ARG A 30 20.04 -26.96 25.01
C ARG A 30 20.44 -26.33 23.68
N SER A 31 20.01 -25.10 23.46
CA SER A 31 20.46 -24.30 22.34
C SER A 31 21.98 -24.18 22.44
N ALA A 32 22.69 -24.86 21.54
CA ALA A 32 24.11 -24.63 21.39
C ALA A 32 24.35 -23.16 21.11
N PRO A 33 25.35 -22.51 21.73
CA PRO A 33 25.65 -21.12 21.39
C PRO A 33 25.97 -21.06 19.90
N VAL A 34 25.20 -20.25 19.16
CA VAL A 34 25.49 -19.97 17.75
C VAL A 34 26.78 -19.17 17.74
N SER A 35 27.86 -19.77 17.24
CA SER A 35 29.12 -19.06 17.03
C SER A 35 28.92 -18.09 15.88
N LEU A 36 29.14 -16.80 16.16
CA LEU A 36 29.16 -15.73 15.15
C LEU A 36 30.56 -15.56 14.54
N GLU A 37 31.49 -16.46 14.84
CA GLU A 37 32.80 -16.46 14.20
C GLU A 37 32.65 -16.68 12.69
N GLY A 38 33.21 -15.78 11.90
CA GLY A 38 33.12 -15.81 10.45
C GLY A 38 32.02 -14.87 9.85
N ILE A 39 31.10 -14.31 10.64
CA ILE A 39 30.14 -13.35 10.10
C ILE A 39 30.84 -12.06 9.67
N GLY A 40 31.92 -11.65 10.32
CA GLY A 40 32.75 -10.52 9.93
C GLY A 40 33.35 -10.67 8.54
N ASP A 41 33.78 -11.88 8.20
CA ASP A 41 34.38 -12.17 6.89
C ASP A 41 33.38 -12.08 5.74
N VAL A 42 32.12 -12.42 6.01
CA VAL A 42 31.03 -12.32 5.03
C VAL A 42 30.75 -10.83 4.71
N VAL A 43 30.84 -9.93 5.71
CA VAL A 43 30.65 -8.50 5.50
C VAL A 43 31.80 -7.90 4.68
N ASP A 44 33.02 -8.34 4.89
CA ASP A 44 34.20 -7.89 4.13
C ASP A 44 34.24 -8.50 2.72
N ALA A 45 33.83 -9.74 2.54
CA ALA A 45 33.69 -10.36 1.23
C ALA A 45 32.68 -9.60 0.34
N GLY A 46 31.62 -9.05 0.93
CA GLY A 46 30.62 -8.22 0.23
C GLY A 46 31.21 -6.92 -0.36
N ARG A 47 32.31 -6.40 0.17
CA ARG A 47 33.01 -5.22 -0.37
C ARG A 47 33.87 -5.52 -1.60
N ARG A 48 34.32 -6.75 -1.78
CA ARG A 48 35.21 -7.18 -2.86
C ARG A 48 34.57 -8.10 -3.87
N SER A 49 33.27 -8.45 -3.70
CA SER A 49 32.60 -9.32 -4.65
C SER A 49 32.43 -8.57 -5.98
N GLY A 50 32.82 -9.20 -7.08
CA GLY A 50 32.63 -8.70 -8.44
C GLY A 50 31.15 -8.46 -8.81
N TYR A 51 30.26 -8.60 -7.84
CA TYR A 51 28.81 -8.31 -7.90
C TYR A 51 28.47 -6.87 -7.51
N ALA A 52 29.48 -5.99 -7.40
CA ALA A 52 29.23 -4.54 -7.21
C ALA A 52 28.34 -3.94 -8.33
N HIS A 53 28.27 -4.58 -9.49
CA HIS A 53 27.35 -4.22 -10.59
C HIS A 53 25.89 -4.66 -10.31
N LEU A 54 25.67 -5.64 -9.46
CA LEU A 54 24.37 -5.97 -8.90
C LEU A 54 24.05 -5.03 -7.75
N GLY A 55 24.91 -3.97 -7.61
CA GLY A 55 24.81 -2.98 -6.56
C GLY A 55 23.37 -2.77 -6.18
N GLU A 56 23.06 -3.10 -4.96
CA GLU A 56 21.77 -3.07 -4.32
C GLU A 56 20.88 -2.06 -5.03
N ARG A 57 19.92 -2.55 -5.76
CA ARG A 57 18.76 -1.75 -6.16
C ARG A 57 18.08 -1.39 -4.86
N ARG A 58 18.68 -0.44 -4.12
CA ARG A 58 18.10 0.04 -2.87
C ARG A 58 16.72 0.51 -3.23
N MET A 59 15.77 -0.30 -2.82
CA MET A 59 14.36 0.07 -2.90
C MET A 59 14.24 1.44 -2.23
N PRO A 60 13.66 2.43 -2.88
CA PRO A 60 13.52 3.73 -2.27
C PRO A 60 12.71 3.58 -0.98
N THR A 61 13.20 4.21 0.07
CA THR A 61 12.52 4.17 1.38
C THR A 61 11.18 4.88 1.30
N LEU A 62 10.23 4.48 2.15
CA LEU A 62 8.93 5.14 2.27
C LEU A 62 9.08 6.66 2.45
N GLY A 63 10.03 7.10 3.28
CA GLY A 63 10.32 8.52 3.50
C GLY A 63 10.66 9.26 2.20
N ARG A 64 11.42 8.65 1.31
CA ARG A 64 11.73 9.24 -0.01
C ARG A 64 10.50 9.34 -0.91
N LEU A 65 9.63 8.32 -0.91
CA LEU A 65 8.37 8.37 -1.67
C LEU A 65 7.47 9.49 -1.16
N VAL A 66 7.31 9.61 0.17
CA VAL A 66 6.49 10.66 0.79
C VAL A 66 7.06 12.05 0.49
N THR A 67 8.38 12.24 0.60
CA THR A 67 9.04 13.52 0.28
C THR A 67 8.84 13.89 -1.19
N ALA A 68 9.00 12.92 -2.09
CA ALA A 68 8.77 13.11 -3.51
C ALA A 68 7.30 13.48 -3.82
N ALA A 69 6.34 12.83 -3.15
CA ALA A 69 4.92 13.13 -3.31
C ALA A 69 4.59 14.55 -2.85
N ARG A 70 5.10 14.97 -1.70
CA ARG A 70 4.93 16.34 -1.18
C ARG A 70 5.55 17.39 -2.09
N GLY A 71 6.79 17.16 -2.56
CA GLY A 71 7.46 18.08 -3.48
C GLY A 71 6.72 18.22 -4.81
N ALA A 72 6.22 17.12 -5.36
CA ALA A 72 5.41 17.14 -6.57
C ALA A 72 4.05 17.84 -6.33
N ALA A 73 3.40 17.60 -5.20
CA ALA A 73 2.15 18.26 -4.82
C ALA A 73 2.33 19.77 -4.69
N ALA A 74 3.40 20.22 -4.01
CA ALA A 74 3.71 21.64 -3.89
C ALA A 74 3.92 22.29 -5.28
N SER A 75 4.55 21.58 -6.21
CA SER A 75 4.72 22.07 -7.58
C SER A 75 3.39 22.17 -8.36
N LEU A 76 2.40 21.35 -8.02
CA LEU A 76 1.08 21.31 -8.64
C LEU A 76 0.04 22.20 -7.91
N GLY A 77 0.46 22.96 -6.91
CA GLY A 77 -0.43 23.88 -6.18
C GLY A 77 -1.08 24.95 -7.06
N ARG A 78 -0.57 25.17 -8.28
CA ARG A 78 -1.15 26.10 -9.25
C ARG A 78 -2.02 25.34 -10.27
N PRO A 79 -3.30 25.72 -10.45
CA PRO A 79 -4.21 25.05 -11.40
C PRO A 79 -3.69 24.94 -12.83
N THR A 80 -2.88 25.90 -13.27
CA THR A 80 -2.26 25.90 -14.61
C THR A 80 -1.28 24.75 -14.86
N LEU A 81 -0.81 24.09 -13.79
CA LEU A 81 0.12 22.95 -13.85
C LEU A 81 -0.58 21.61 -13.67
N TRP A 82 -1.89 21.62 -13.51
CA TRP A 82 -2.67 20.40 -13.35
C TRP A 82 -2.66 19.55 -14.63
N PRO A 83 -2.86 18.22 -14.52
CA PRO A 83 -3.03 17.36 -15.67
C PRO A 83 -4.10 17.87 -16.62
N SER A 84 -3.76 18.06 -17.89
CA SER A 84 -4.71 18.60 -18.90
C SER A 84 -5.79 17.58 -19.30
N ARG A 85 -5.44 16.28 -19.30
CA ARG A 85 -6.39 15.20 -19.61
C ARG A 85 -7.00 14.70 -18.31
N ARG A 86 -8.28 14.97 -18.10
CA ARG A 86 -9.03 14.51 -16.94
C ARG A 86 -9.21 13.00 -16.92
N GLY A 87 -9.30 12.42 -15.73
CA GLY A 87 -9.54 10.98 -15.55
C GLY A 87 -8.40 10.05 -15.99
N ARG A 88 -7.20 10.59 -16.28
CA ARG A 88 -6.04 9.80 -16.72
C ARG A 88 -4.78 10.17 -15.97
N TRP A 89 -4.02 9.16 -15.56
CA TRP A 89 -2.71 9.35 -14.98
C TRP A 89 -1.73 9.90 -16.01
N GLN A 90 -1.10 11.02 -15.72
CA GLN A 90 -0.11 11.68 -16.55
C GLN A 90 1.16 11.92 -15.77
N LEU A 91 2.29 11.92 -16.45
CA LEU A 91 3.56 12.32 -15.82
C LEU A 91 3.47 13.80 -15.41
N VAL A 92 3.88 14.09 -14.18
CA VAL A 92 3.97 15.49 -13.72
C VAL A 92 5.02 16.27 -14.53
N PRO A 93 4.94 17.61 -14.56
CA PRO A 93 5.93 18.45 -15.23
C PRO A 93 7.37 18.10 -14.83
N ARG A 94 8.31 18.26 -15.75
CA ARG A 94 9.73 17.87 -15.55
C ARG A 94 10.34 18.52 -14.31
N ALA A 95 9.98 19.77 -14.01
CA ALA A 95 10.45 20.47 -12.82
C ALA A 95 10.06 19.75 -11.52
N ALA A 96 8.80 19.32 -11.40
CA ALA A 96 8.31 18.55 -10.25
C ALA A 96 8.99 17.17 -10.15
N ARG A 97 9.27 16.50 -11.29
CA ARG A 97 9.98 15.21 -11.30
C ARG A 97 11.43 15.29 -10.86
N ARG A 98 12.13 16.39 -11.13
CA ARG A 98 13.52 16.58 -10.69
C ARG A 98 13.66 16.58 -9.18
N GLN A 99 12.69 17.12 -8.46
CA GLN A 99 12.67 17.14 -7.00
C GLN A 99 12.47 15.73 -6.40
N ALA A 100 11.83 14.84 -7.14
CA ALA A 100 11.55 13.48 -6.67
C ALA A 100 12.77 12.53 -6.69
N GLY A 101 13.85 12.89 -7.40
CA GLY A 101 15.01 12.02 -7.59
C GLY A 101 14.80 10.93 -8.64
N GLY A 102 15.80 10.72 -9.50
CA GLY A 102 15.70 10.10 -10.82
C GLY A 102 15.17 8.69 -11.01
N ARG A 103 14.82 7.95 -9.94
CA ARG A 103 14.31 6.57 -10.04
C ARG A 103 12.85 6.42 -9.68
N LEU A 104 12.20 7.50 -9.23
CA LEU A 104 10.79 7.47 -8.85
C LEU A 104 9.91 7.87 -10.04
N ARG A 105 8.86 7.12 -10.27
CA ARG A 105 7.83 7.50 -11.23
C ARG A 105 6.79 8.37 -10.52
N VAL A 106 6.69 9.61 -10.93
CA VAL A 106 5.74 10.57 -10.38
C VAL A 106 4.69 10.89 -11.44
N THR A 107 3.44 10.58 -11.13
CA THR A 107 2.28 10.84 -11.98
C THR A 107 1.24 11.64 -11.20
N ALA A 108 0.38 12.32 -11.90
CA ALA A 108 -0.77 12.98 -11.31
C ALA A 108 -2.01 12.71 -12.15
N VAL A 109 -3.16 12.80 -11.50
CA VAL A 109 -4.48 12.75 -12.14
C VAL A 109 -5.30 13.91 -11.65
N ALA A 110 -6.11 14.49 -12.55
CA ALA A 110 -7.16 15.43 -12.21
C ALA A 110 -8.51 14.79 -12.54
N LEU A 111 -9.39 14.74 -11.55
CA LEU A 111 -10.70 14.11 -11.60
C LEU A 111 -11.78 15.17 -11.53
N GLU A 112 -12.70 15.16 -12.49
CA GLU A 112 -13.92 15.96 -12.41
C GLU A 112 -14.81 15.50 -11.25
N PRO A 113 -15.75 16.30 -10.76
CA PRO A 113 -16.73 15.88 -9.79
C PRO A 113 -17.41 14.57 -10.18
N ASN A 114 -17.61 13.67 -9.22
CA ASN A 114 -18.25 12.36 -9.40
C ASN A 114 -17.56 11.44 -10.43
N SER A 115 -16.31 11.71 -10.79
CA SER A 115 -15.53 10.87 -11.68
C SER A 115 -14.57 9.96 -10.91
N PHE A 116 -14.11 8.91 -11.57
CA PHE A 116 -13.15 7.98 -10.99
C PHE A 116 -12.06 7.58 -11.97
N VAL A 117 -10.95 7.09 -11.44
CA VAL A 117 -9.88 6.45 -12.19
C VAL A 117 -9.45 5.18 -11.49
N SER A 118 -9.28 4.12 -12.24
CA SER A 118 -8.68 2.90 -11.71
C SER A 118 -7.18 3.12 -11.46
N GLY A 119 -6.68 2.54 -10.38
CA GLY A 119 -5.25 2.37 -10.21
C GLY A 119 -4.68 1.58 -11.40
N PRO A 120 -3.41 1.72 -11.71
CA PRO A 120 -2.81 0.90 -12.76
C PRO A 120 -2.95 -0.57 -12.38
N ALA A 121 -3.19 -1.38 -13.39
CA ALA A 121 -3.16 -2.82 -13.21
C ALA A 121 -1.81 -3.22 -12.57
N PRO A 122 -1.81 -4.14 -11.60
CA PRO A 122 -0.58 -4.64 -11.02
C PRO A 122 0.29 -5.19 -12.14
N HIS A 123 1.47 -4.63 -12.30
CA HIS A 123 2.41 -5.12 -13.30
C HIS A 123 3.07 -6.40 -12.75
N PRO A 124 3.07 -7.53 -13.46
CA PRO A 124 3.57 -8.81 -12.95
C PRO A 124 5.03 -8.75 -12.48
N SER A 125 5.85 -7.86 -13.06
CA SER A 125 7.24 -7.65 -12.64
C SER A 125 7.41 -6.71 -11.44
N ARG A 126 6.32 -6.15 -10.88
CA ARG A 126 6.33 -5.18 -9.76
C ARG A 126 5.50 -5.67 -8.58
N GLN A 127 5.65 -6.93 -8.24
CA GLN A 127 4.87 -7.59 -7.19
C GLN A 127 4.99 -6.95 -5.79
N HIS A 128 5.98 -6.08 -5.56
CA HIS A 128 6.27 -5.50 -4.24
C HIS A 128 6.43 -3.97 -4.26
N GLY A 129 5.83 -3.29 -5.23
CA GLY A 129 5.97 -1.83 -5.33
C GLY A 129 5.16 -1.09 -4.26
N MET A 130 5.83 -0.31 -3.42
CA MET A 130 5.15 0.70 -2.60
C MET A 130 4.67 1.84 -3.48
N GLU A 131 3.44 2.27 -3.22
CA GLU A 131 2.80 3.41 -3.87
C GLU A 131 2.40 4.43 -2.80
N VAL A 132 2.64 5.70 -3.08
CA VAL A 132 2.22 6.80 -2.22
C VAL A 132 1.31 7.71 -3.01
N LEU A 133 0.13 7.98 -2.45
CA LEU A 133 -0.83 8.95 -2.95
C LEU A 133 -0.82 10.21 -2.08
N TYR A 134 -0.97 11.37 -2.72
CA TYR A 134 -1.04 12.65 -2.03
C TYR A 134 -2.09 13.55 -2.70
N LEU A 135 -3.06 14.03 -1.94
CA LEU A 135 -4.08 14.95 -2.41
C LEU A 135 -3.49 16.36 -2.53
N VAL A 136 -3.61 16.97 -3.69
CA VAL A 136 -3.17 18.36 -3.97
C VAL A 136 -4.31 19.34 -3.78
N SER A 137 -5.50 18.98 -4.27
CA SER A 137 -6.69 19.84 -4.26
C SER A 137 -7.95 18.99 -4.34
N GLY A 138 -9.06 19.53 -3.90
CA GLY A 138 -10.38 18.90 -3.94
C GLY A 138 -10.57 17.81 -2.88
N ARG A 139 -11.50 16.89 -3.13
CA ARG A 139 -11.84 15.78 -2.24
C ARG A 139 -11.79 14.47 -3.01
N ALA A 140 -11.05 13.50 -2.52
CA ALA A 140 -10.95 12.19 -3.16
C ALA A 140 -10.95 11.05 -2.15
N HIS A 141 -11.56 9.93 -2.54
CA HIS A 141 -11.56 8.68 -1.79
C HIS A 141 -10.80 7.60 -2.54
N LEU A 142 -10.01 6.85 -1.80
CA LEU A 142 -9.39 5.61 -2.27
C LEU A 142 -10.31 4.46 -1.91
N ILE A 143 -10.81 3.77 -2.92
CA ILE A 143 -11.67 2.59 -2.77
C ILE A 143 -10.85 1.36 -3.12
N ALA A 144 -10.76 0.41 -2.21
CA ALA A 144 -10.20 -0.91 -2.48
C ALA A 144 -11.34 -1.89 -2.78
N SER A 145 -11.22 -2.63 -3.87
CA SER A 145 -12.14 -3.70 -4.24
C SER A 145 -11.44 -5.06 -4.26
N ALA A 146 -12.17 -6.11 -3.97
CA ALA A 146 -11.71 -7.47 -4.15
C ALA A 146 -11.68 -7.86 -5.65
N ALA A 147 -11.15 -9.04 -5.95
CA ALA A 147 -11.10 -9.55 -7.33
C ALA A 147 -12.49 -9.77 -7.94
N ASP A 148 -13.48 -10.06 -7.11
CA ASP A 148 -14.91 -10.19 -7.45
C ASP A 148 -15.64 -8.86 -7.66
N GLY A 149 -14.94 -7.73 -7.47
CA GLY A 149 -15.51 -6.39 -7.60
C GLY A 149 -16.17 -5.85 -6.33
N GLN A 150 -16.29 -6.63 -5.26
CA GLN A 150 -16.85 -6.13 -4.00
C GLN A 150 -15.95 -5.09 -3.37
N MET A 151 -16.53 -4.00 -2.88
CA MET A 151 -15.81 -2.96 -2.15
C MET A 151 -15.38 -3.50 -0.78
N ARG A 152 -14.08 -3.45 -0.50
CA ARG A 152 -13.49 -3.85 0.79
C ARG A 152 -13.32 -2.69 1.74
N SER A 153 -12.90 -1.55 1.22
CA SER A 153 -12.70 -0.35 2.02
C SER A 153 -12.83 0.91 1.18
N ALA A 154 -13.23 1.99 1.82
CA ALA A 154 -13.16 3.33 1.28
C ALA A 154 -12.47 4.21 2.32
N SER A 155 -11.53 5.03 1.90
CA SER A 155 -10.81 5.96 2.77
C SER A 155 -10.59 7.28 2.08
N GLU A 156 -10.92 8.37 2.77
CA GLU A 156 -10.67 9.72 2.29
C GLU A 156 -9.18 10.03 2.25
N LEU A 157 -8.74 10.71 1.21
CA LEU A 157 -7.39 11.26 1.12
C LEU A 157 -7.37 12.64 1.78
N SER A 158 -6.38 12.87 2.62
CA SER A 158 -6.16 14.17 3.26
C SER A 158 -5.08 14.95 2.51
N ALA A 159 -5.24 16.27 2.41
CA ALA A 159 -4.30 17.15 1.72
C ALA A 159 -2.95 17.31 2.46
N ASP A 160 -2.92 17.01 3.76
CA ASP A 160 -1.74 17.15 4.62
C ASP A 160 -0.99 15.81 4.83
N ARG A 161 -1.62 14.70 4.49
CA ARG A 161 -1.11 13.35 4.78
C ARG A 161 -0.97 12.51 3.51
N ALA A 162 0.22 11.94 3.35
CA ALA A 162 0.46 10.93 2.32
C ALA A 162 -0.23 9.61 2.68
N ARG A 163 -0.94 9.00 1.74
CA ARG A 163 -1.52 7.67 1.87
C ARG A 163 -0.60 6.65 1.23
N VAL A 164 -0.16 5.68 2.01
CA VAL A 164 0.62 4.55 1.51
C VAL A 164 -0.34 3.46 1.06
N VAL A 165 -0.13 2.99 -0.17
CA VAL A 165 -0.86 1.88 -0.74
C VAL A 165 0.16 0.76 -0.97
N GLY A 166 0.06 -0.30 -0.20
CA GLY A 166 0.85 -1.50 -0.39
C GLY A 166 0.23 -2.39 -1.46
N SER A 167 1.05 -3.11 -2.21
CA SER A 167 0.58 -4.28 -2.93
C SER A 167 0.18 -5.31 -1.88
N ALA A 168 -1.10 -5.46 -1.62
CA ALA A 168 -1.58 -6.52 -0.75
C ALA A 168 -1.22 -7.85 -1.40
N GLU A 169 -0.27 -8.57 -0.80
CA GLU A 169 0.11 -9.91 -1.23
C GLU A 169 -1.16 -10.77 -1.30
N GLY A 170 -1.41 -11.36 -2.45
CA GLY A 170 -2.43 -12.40 -2.65
C GLY A 170 -3.87 -11.94 -2.91
N SER A 171 -4.21 -10.68 -2.74
CA SER A 171 -5.54 -10.22 -3.11
C SER A 171 -5.51 -9.56 -4.49
N GLY A 172 -5.94 -10.20 -5.54
CA GLY A 172 -6.10 -9.60 -6.88
C GLY A 172 -7.01 -8.36 -6.91
N GLY A 173 -7.08 -7.65 -5.78
CA GLY A 173 -7.88 -6.46 -5.54
C GLY A 173 -7.39 -5.28 -6.37
N ARG A 174 -8.32 -4.45 -6.78
CA ARG A 174 -8.08 -3.21 -7.50
C ARG A 174 -8.31 -2.01 -6.59
N HIS A 175 -7.59 -0.94 -6.85
CA HIS A 175 -7.84 0.33 -6.20
C HIS A 175 -8.45 1.30 -7.21
N HIS A 176 -9.42 2.06 -6.76
CA HIS A 176 -10.06 3.12 -7.52
C HIS A 176 -9.94 4.42 -6.75
N LEU A 177 -9.61 5.48 -7.43
CA LEU A 177 -9.62 6.81 -6.88
C LEU A 177 -10.89 7.52 -7.38
N VAL A 178 -11.72 7.98 -6.46
CA VAL A 178 -13.01 8.61 -6.76
C VAL A 178 -13.02 10.04 -6.24
N ASN A 179 -13.40 10.99 -7.06
CA ASN A 179 -13.68 12.35 -6.61
C ASN A 179 -15.12 12.41 -6.08
N THR A 180 -15.26 12.70 -4.80
CA THR A 180 -16.55 12.81 -4.11
C THR A 180 -16.90 14.26 -3.74
N GLY A 181 -16.10 15.22 -4.19
CA GLY A 181 -16.34 16.65 -4.00
C GLY A 181 -16.96 17.29 -5.23
N ASP A 182 -17.29 18.57 -5.08
CA ASP A 182 -17.92 19.41 -6.11
C ASP A 182 -16.90 20.12 -6.99
N GLU A 183 -15.61 20.05 -6.61
CA GLU A 183 -14.51 20.65 -7.34
C GLU A 183 -13.60 19.56 -7.94
N VAL A 184 -12.72 19.98 -8.86
CA VAL A 184 -11.71 19.08 -9.43
C VAL A 184 -10.77 18.60 -8.34
N ALA A 185 -10.68 17.29 -8.19
CA ALA A 185 -9.71 16.68 -7.31
C ALA A 185 -8.40 16.38 -8.07
N VAL A 186 -7.28 16.79 -7.49
CA VAL A 186 -5.95 16.53 -8.05
C VAL A 186 -5.16 15.67 -7.09
N VAL A 187 -4.68 14.52 -7.58
CA VAL A 187 -3.91 13.57 -6.77
C VAL A 187 -2.59 13.26 -7.45
N VAL A 188 -1.52 13.34 -6.68
CA VAL A 188 -0.17 12.86 -7.05
C VAL A 188 0.00 11.42 -6.61
N ARG A 189 0.67 10.66 -7.44
CA ARG A 189 1.07 9.29 -7.18
C ARG A 189 2.55 9.11 -7.44
N VAL A 190 3.25 8.51 -6.48
CA VAL A 190 4.66 8.17 -6.57
C VAL A 190 4.82 6.66 -6.42
N THR A 191 5.51 6.04 -7.37
CA THR A 191 5.87 4.62 -7.35
C THR A 191 7.36 4.44 -7.51
N ALA A 192 7.88 3.36 -6.93
CA ALA A 192 9.26 2.94 -7.03
C ALA A 192 9.53 2.08 -8.27
#